data_11161f5419d71d745e7e14b6db134617
#
_entry.id   11161f5419d71d745e7e14b6db134617
#
_cell.length_a   1.000
_cell.length_b   1.000
_cell.length_c   1.000
_cell.angle_alpha   90.00
_cell.angle_beta   90.00
_cell.angle_gamma   90.00
#
_symmetry.space_group_name_H-M   'P 1'
#
loop_
_entity.id
_entity.type
_entity.pdbx_description
1 polymer ?
#
loop_
_entity_poly.entity_id
_entity_poly.type
_entity_poly.pdbx_seq_one_letter_code
_entity_poly.pdbx_strand_id
1 'polypeptide(L)'
;MKRHFVRIDLTVPGVGTLINIADLVEVDAQTCTVNRMLELDPNETITGAYIHGRCVGRINEPQAAVPHPDSYADFPDIEVTRLDPEEYEALWTEAAAKFPEI
;
A
#
# COMPACT_ATOMS: atom_id res chain seq x y z
N MET A 1 13.37 11.47 -7.43
CA MET A 1 13.37 10.01 -7.24
C MET A 1 12.12 9.41 -7.86
N LYS A 2 12.25 8.20 -8.39
CA LYS A 2 11.14 7.52 -9.03
C LYS A 2 10.16 7.01 -7.99
N ARG A 3 8.87 7.20 -8.23
CA ARG A 3 7.80 6.74 -7.33
C ARG A 3 6.97 5.67 -8.01
N HIS A 4 6.47 4.74 -7.20
CA HIS A 4 5.62 3.65 -7.66
C HIS A 4 4.35 3.63 -6.83
N PHE A 5 3.21 3.58 -7.50
CA PHE A 5 1.91 3.48 -6.84
C PHE A 5 1.35 2.10 -7.18
N VAL A 6 1.12 1.27 -6.17
CA VAL A 6 0.73 -0.11 -6.39
C VAL A 6 -0.42 -0.51 -5.48
N ARG A 7 -1.29 -1.37 -6.00
CA ARG A 7 -2.27 -2.10 -5.21
C ARG A 7 -1.76 -3.54 -5.10
N ILE A 8 -1.68 -4.04 -3.88
CA ILE A 8 -1.21 -5.38 -3.59
C ILE A 8 -2.36 -6.15 -2.94
N ASP A 9 -2.82 -7.19 -3.62
CA ASP A 9 -3.83 -8.10 -3.11
C ASP A 9 -3.10 -9.33 -2.59
N LEU A 10 -3.09 -9.52 -1.27
CA LEU A 10 -2.41 -10.63 -0.61
C LEU A 10 -3.44 -11.63 -0.11
N THR A 11 -3.39 -12.86 -0.62
CA THR A 11 -4.26 -13.94 -0.16
C THR A 11 -3.59 -14.66 1.01
N VAL A 12 -4.27 -14.69 2.15
CA VAL A 12 -3.80 -15.38 3.34
C VAL A 12 -4.69 -16.59 3.59
N PRO A 13 -4.17 -17.83 3.45
CA PRO A 13 -4.98 -19.04 3.65
C PRO A 13 -5.64 -19.05 5.03
N GLY A 14 -6.95 -19.33 5.04
CA GLY A 14 -7.73 -19.37 6.27
C GLY A 14 -8.14 -18.03 6.85
N VAL A 15 -7.66 -16.92 6.28
CA VAL A 15 -7.95 -15.57 6.76
C VAL A 15 -8.74 -14.76 5.72
N GLY A 16 -8.34 -14.86 4.45
CA GLY A 16 -8.95 -14.12 3.36
C GLY A 16 -7.94 -13.25 2.63
N THR A 17 -8.42 -12.16 2.04
CA THR A 17 -7.59 -11.26 1.25
C THR A 17 -7.34 -9.96 2.03
N LEU A 18 -6.08 -9.54 2.07
CA LEU A 18 -5.69 -8.20 2.55
C LEU A 18 -5.27 -7.38 1.35
N ILE A 19 -5.70 -6.13 1.33
CA ILE A 19 -5.37 -5.23 0.23
C ILE A 19 -4.55 -4.07 0.79
N ASN A 20 -3.37 -3.87 0.21
CA ASN A 20 -2.51 -2.73 0.55
C ASN A 20 -2.34 -1.86 -0.69
N ILE A 21 -2.47 -0.56 -0.51
CA ILE A 21 -2.27 0.41 -1.60
C ILE A 21 -1.13 1.31 -1.16
N ALA A 22 -0.01 1.23 -1.86
CA ALA A 22 1.23 1.83 -1.40
C ALA A 22 1.77 2.88 -2.36
N ASP A 23 2.31 3.95 -1.77
CA ASP A 23 3.08 4.99 -2.44
C ASP A 23 4.53 4.75 -2.04
N LEU A 24 5.31 4.23 -2.97
CA LEU A 24 6.69 3.80 -2.75
C LEU A 24 7.66 4.75 -3.43
N VAL A 25 8.78 5.01 -2.77
CA VAL A 25 9.88 5.79 -3.34
C VAL A 25 11.03 4.84 -3.65
N GLU A 26 11.46 4.81 -4.91
CA GLU A 26 12.55 3.92 -5.34
C GLU A 26 13.87 4.38 -4.76
N VAL A 27 14.57 3.47 -4.09
CA VAL A 27 15.93 3.70 -3.60
C VAL A 27 16.93 3.17 -4.61
N ASP A 28 16.71 1.96 -5.11
CA ASP A 28 17.53 1.33 -6.14
C ASP A 28 16.66 0.31 -6.90
N ALA A 29 17.27 -0.46 -7.79
CA ALA A 29 16.54 -1.43 -8.62
C ALA A 29 15.88 -2.56 -7.83
N GLN A 30 16.23 -2.71 -6.55
CA GLN A 30 15.78 -3.84 -5.72
C GLN A 30 14.99 -3.42 -4.49
N THR A 31 15.01 -2.12 -4.14
CA THR A 31 14.47 -1.64 -2.87
C THR A 31 13.70 -0.34 -3.04
N CYS A 32 12.58 -0.24 -2.33
CA CYS A 32 11.82 0.99 -2.19
C CYS A 32 11.59 1.30 -0.71
N THR A 33 11.32 2.56 -0.40
CA THR A 33 10.82 2.94 0.92
C THR A 33 9.34 3.25 0.83
N VAL A 34 8.61 3.00 1.92
CA VAL A 34 7.17 3.29 1.98
C VAL A 34 6.99 4.74 2.42
N ASN A 35 6.42 5.55 1.53
CA ASN A 35 6.09 6.93 1.85
C ASN A 35 4.70 7.03 2.50
N ARG A 36 3.71 6.42 1.85
CA ARG A 36 2.34 6.35 2.34
C ARG A 36 1.77 4.98 2.02
N MET A 37 0.82 4.51 2.84
CA MET A 37 0.13 3.25 2.53
C MET A 37 -1.30 3.29 3.07
N LEU A 38 -2.19 2.62 2.36
CA LEU A 38 -3.56 2.37 2.82
C LEU A 38 -3.75 0.86 2.97
N GLU A 39 -4.54 0.47 3.96
CA GLU A 39 -4.98 -0.91 4.10
C GLU A 39 -6.49 -0.96 3.92
N LEU A 40 -6.95 -1.93 3.12
CA LEU A 40 -8.37 -2.15 2.85
C LEU A 40 -8.74 -3.56 3.29
N ASP A 41 -9.99 -3.73 3.73
CA ASP A 41 -10.52 -5.06 4.00
C ASP A 41 -10.94 -5.75 2.69
N PRO A 42 -11.37 -7.04 2.73
CA PRO A 42 -11.78 -7.74 1.52
C PRO A 42 -12.95 -7.09 0.76
N ASN A 43 -13.72 -6.24 1.43
CA ASN A 43 -14.81 -5.50 0.80
C ASN A 43 -14.34 -4.16 0.20
N GLU A 44 -13.03 -3.93 0.20
CA GLU A 44 -12.39 -2.72 -0.31
C GLU A 44 -12.73 -1.46 0.49
N THR A 45 -13.06 -1.64 1.77
CA THR A 45 -13.25 -0.53 2.70
C THR A 45 -11.90 -0.15 3.29
N ILE A 46 -11.56 1.14 3.27
CA ILE A 46 -10.31 1.63 3.87
C ILE A 46 -10.40 1.49 5.39
N THR A 47 -9.53 0.67 5.97
CA THR A 47 -9.52 0.41 7.41
C THR A 47 -8.44 1.20 8.14
N GLY A 48 -7.41 1.65 7.46
CA GLY A 48 -6.35 2.41 8.06
C GLY A 48 -5.42 3.03 7.04
N ALA A 49 -4.54 3.91 7.52
CA ALA A 49 -3.58 4.63 6.68
C ALA A 49 -2.26 4.82 7.41
N TYR A 50 -1.19 4.89 6.63
CA TYR A 50 0.16 5.12 7.11
C TYR A 50 0.78 6.27 6.34
N ILE A 51 1.40 7.21 7.07
CA ILE A 51 2.17 8.30 6.47
C ILE A 51 3.30 8.71 7.42
N HIS A 52 4.52 8.73 6.89
CA HIS A 52 5.71 9.23 7.62
C HIS A 52 5.84 8.68 9.04
N GLY A 53 5.71 7.35 9.19
CA GLY A 53 5.85 6.69 10.48
C GLY A 53 4.62 6.72 11.37
N ARG A 54 3.52 7.34 10.92
CA ARG A 54 2.27 7.40 11.67
C ARG A 54 1.24 6.46 11.10
N CYS A 55 0.61 5.69 11.97
CA CYS A 55 -0.52 4.82 11.59
C CYS A 55 -1.80 5.38 12.19
N VAL A 56 -2.87 5.40 11.40
CA VAL A 56 -4.21 5.75 11.88
C VAL A 56 -5.19 4.66 11.46
N GLY A 57 -6.21 4.43 12.28
CA GLY A 57 -7.16 3.36 12.03
C GLY A 57 -6.52 2.00 12.24
N ARG A 58 -7.05 1.00 11.53
CA ARG A 58 -6.54 -0.37 11.61
C ARG A 58 -5.66 -0.67 10.40
N ILE A 59 -4.37 -0.69 10.63
CA ILE A 59 -3.36 -0.98 9.61
C ILE A 59 -2.14 -1.61 10.25
N ASN A 60 -1.56 -2.60 9.58
CA ASN A 60 -0.28 -3.14 9.99
C ASN A 60 0.81 -2.17 9.55
N GLU A 61 1.65 -1.72 10.49
CA GLU A 61 2.74 -0.80 10.17
C GLU A 61 3.68 -1.46 9.16
N PRO A 62 3.92 -0.81 8.01
CA PRO A 62 4.83 -1.39 7.02
C PRO A 62 6.28 -1.27 7.47
N GLN A 63 7.13 -2.14 6.94
CA GLN A 63 8.56 -1.98 7.08
C GLN A 63 9.01 -0.72 6.33
N ALA A 64 10.04 -0.06 6.85
CA ALA A 64 10.55 1.15 6.21
C ALA A 64 11.06 0.89 4.79
N ALA A 65 11.71 -0.26 4.59
CA ALA A 65 12.20 -0.67 3.29
C ALA A 65 11.48 -1.95 2.84
N VAL A 66 11.07 -1.98 1.59
CA VAL A 66 10.36 -3.11 0.99
C VAL A 66 10.98 -3.45 -0.36
N PRO A 67 10.77 -4.68 -0.87
CA PRO A 67 11.26 -5.04 -2.21
C PRO A 67 10.67 -4.13 -3.28
N HIS A 68 11.42 -3.95 -4.36
CA HIS A 68 10.94 -3.18 -5.51
C HIS A 68 9.74 -3.89 -6.15
N PRO A 69 8.69 -3.16 -6.57
CA PRO A 69 7.49 -3.78 -7.15
C PRO A 69 7.75 -4.67 -8.37
N ASP A 70 8.81 -4.44 -9.12
CA ASP A 70 9.16 -5.28 -10.26
C ASP A 70 9.46 -6.73 -9.87
N SER A 71 9.75 -7.00 -8.60
CA SER A 71 10.02 -8.35 -8.10
C SER A 71 8.76 -9.05 -7.57
N TYR A 72 7.65 -8.36 -7.47
CA TYR A 72 6.44 -8.93 -6.84
C TYR A 72 5.82 -10.07 -7.65
N ALA A 73 6.06 -10.13 -8.94
CA ALA A 73 5.60 -11.23 -9.78
C ALA A 73 6.19 -12.59 -9.35
N ASP A 74 7.30 -12.57 -8.61
CA ASP A 74 7.93 -13.78 -8.11
C ASP A 74 7.26 -14.34 -6.86
N PHE A 75 6.29 -13.64 -6.28
CA PHE A 75 5.58 -14.05 -5.07
C PHE A 75 4.21 -14.63 -5.45
N PRO A 76 3.97 -15.92 -5.22
CA PRO A 76 2.77 -16.60 -5.73
C PRO A 76 1.46 -16.17 -5.08
N ASP A 77 1.51 -15.65 -3.85
CA ASP A 77 0.30 -15.28 -3.11
C ASP A 77 -0.05 -13.81 -3.21
N ILE A 78 0.67 -13.07 -4.05
CA ILE A 78 0.51 -11.63 -4.23
C ILE A 78 0.07 -11.32 -5.65
N GLU A 79 -0.99 -10.52 -5.78
CA GLU A 79 -1.39 -9.94 -7.05
C GLU A 79 -1.11 -8.44 -6.99
N VAL A 80 -0.39 -7.91 -7.97
CA VAL A 80 0.03 -6.51 -7.99
C VAL A 80 -0.62 -5.80 -9.17
N THR A 81 -1.22 -4.65 -8.88
CA THR A 81 -1.77 -3.77 -9.91
C THR A 81 -1.06 -2.43 -9.81
N ARG A 82 -0.50 -1.96 -10.91
CA ARG A 82 0.09 -0.62 -10.99
C ARG A 82 -1.03 0.40 -11.06
N LEU A 83 -0.88 1.48 -10.31
CA LEU A 83 -1.84 2.57 -10.30
C LEU A 83 -1.22 3.83 -10.88
N ASP A 84 -2.06 4.66 -11.51
CA ASP A 84 -1.64 6.00 -11.89
C ASP A 84 -1.58 6.87 -10.63
N PRO A 85 -0.73 7.90 -10.61
CA PRO A 85 -0.68 8.82 -9.46
C PRO A 85 -2.04 9.41 -9.12
N GLU A 86 -2.86 9.70 -10.13
CA GLU A 86 -4.19 10.26 -9.91
C GLU A 86 -5.12 9.27 -9.21
N GLU A 87 -5.05 7.99 -9.57
CA GLU A 87 -5.83 6.95 -8.91
C GLU A 87 -5.44 6.83 -7.44
N TYR A 88 -4.15 6.89 -7.15
CA TYR A 88 -3.66 6.84 -5.78
C TYR A 88 -4.14 8.04 -4.97
N GLU A 89 -4.02 9.25 -5.53
CA GLU A 89 -4.42 10.46 -4.82
C GLU A 89 -5.92 10.50 -4.55
N ALA A 90 -6.73 9.93 -5.43
CA ALA A 90 -8.17 9.82 -5.21
C ALA A 90 -8.48 8.94 -3.99
N LEU A 91 -7.78 7.81 -3.88
CA LEU A 91 -7.91 6.92 -2.72
C LEU A 91 -7.38 7.57 -1.44
N TRP A 92 -6.27 8.28 -1.53
CA TRP A 92 -5.71 9.00 -0.39
C TRP A 92 -6.65 10.08 0.11
N THR A 93 -7.30 10.82 -0.80
CA THR A 93 -8.29 11.83 -0.46
C THR A 93 -9.47 11.21 0.29
N GLU A 94 -9.93 10.04 -0.14
CA GLU A 94 -10.98 9.30 0.55
C GLU A 94 -10.54 8.90 1.96
N ALA A 95 -9.31 8.42 2.09
CA ALA A 95 -8.75 8.05 3.39
C ALA A 95 -8.62 9.26 4.32
N ALA A 96 -8.18 10.40 3.79
CA ALA A 96 -8.03 11.63 4.57
C ALA A 96 -9.38 12.14 5.07
N ALA A 97 -10.45 11.96 4.29
CA ALA A 97 -11.79 12.30 4.73
C ALA A 97 -12.26 11.40 5.88
N LYS A 98 -11.86 10.14 5.87
CA LYS A 98 -12.20 9.17 6.91
C LYS A 98 -11.32 9.32 8.15
N PHE A 99 -10.05 9.68 7.95
CA PHE A 99 -9.07 9.85 9.02
C PHE A 99 -8.46 11.25 8.92
N PRO A 100 -9.13 12.28 9.46
CA PRO A 100 -8.65 13.66 9.34
C PRO A 100 -7.27 13.93 9.96
N GLU A 101 -6.76 12.98 10.76
CA GLU A 101 -5.45 13.11 11.40
C GLU A 101 -4.27 13.02 10.42
N ILE A 102 -4.49 12.50 9.24
CA ILE A 102 -3.40 12.33 8.26
C ILE A 102 -3.26 13.50 7.32
#